data_1cf7725e0ae9f217ee4f298d2088ce65
#
_entry.id   1cf7725e0ae9f217ee4f298d2088ce65
#
_cell.length_a   1.000
_cell.length_b   1.000
_cell.length_c   1.000
_cell.angle_alpha   90.00
_cell.angle_beta   90.00
_cell.angle_gamma   90.00
#
_symmetry.space_group_name_H-M   'P 1'
#
loop_
_entity.id
_entity.type
_entity.pdbx_description
1 polymer ?
#
loop_
_entity_poly.entity_id
_entity_poly.type
_entity_poly.pdbx_seq_one_letter_code
_entity_poly.pdbx_strand_id
1 'polypeptide(L)'
;SSAASDVYKRQMVTKLYQASKAGVKIDIVIRGNCSLVSGIAKLSDNIRCVGIIDRYLEHSRILIFANGGKPRYFIGSADWMPRNLINRIEVLTPVYDEDMQADLLRTISYGMRDTMNGRVVDGKGGKEFVEGEPFRSQEELYKAYK
;
A
#
# COMPACT_ATOMS: atom_id res chain seq x y z
N SER A 1 27.27 1.25 6.06
CA SER A 1 25.90 1.78 6.31
C SER A 1 24.87 1.35 5.26
N SER A 2 25.25 1.07 4.02
CA SER A 2 24.30 0.60 2.99
C SER A 2 23.77 -0.82 3.27
N ALA A 3 24.58 -1.72 3.79
CA ALA A 3 24.18 -3.10 4.07
C ALA A 3 23.07 -3.23 5.13
N ALA A 4 23.11 -2.42 6.19
CA ALA A 4 22.06 -2.43 7.23
C ALA A 4 20.71 -1.93 6.68
N SER A 5 20.73 -0.93 5.80
CA SER A 5 19.52 -0.37 5.21
C SER A 5 18.79 -1.37 4.30
N ASP A 6 19.51 -2.20 3.58
CA ASP A 6 18.94 -3.25 2.74
C ASP A 6 18.34 -4.40 3.55
N VAL A 7 18.85 -4.67 4.75
CA VAL A 7 18.35 -5.73 5.64
C VAL A 7 16.91 -5.43 6.08
N TYR A 8 16.63 -4.23 6.58
CA TYR A 8 15.27 -3.88 7.07
C TYR A 8 14.23 -3.82 5.97
N LYS A 9 14.59 -3.29 4.80
CA LYS A 9 13.71 -3.31 3.63
C LYS A 9 13.39 -4.75 3.21
N ARG A 10 14.39 -5.63 3.21
CA ARG A 10 14.20 -7.05 2.94
C ARG A 10 13.34 -7.72 4.01
N GLN A 11 13.49 -7.36 5.28
CA GLN A 11 12.69 -7.94 6.38
C GLN A 11 11.20 -7.64 6.20
N MET A 12 10.80 -6.39 5.89
CA MET A 12 9.38 -6.05 5.66
C MET A 12 8.81 -6.81 4.47
N VAL A 13 9.51 -6.81 3.34
CA VAL A 13 9.10 -7.58 2.14
C VAL A 13 9.01 -9.08 2.46
N THR A 14 9.97 -9.63 3.20
CA THR A 14 9.97 -11.03 3.61
C THR A 14 8.74 -11.35 4.48
N LYS A 15 8.37 -10.47 5.42
CA LYS A 15 7.18 -10.66 6.27
C LYS A 15 5.88 -10.64 5.46
N LEU A 16 5.79 -9.76 4.45
CA LEU A 16 4.64 -9.74 3.55
C LEU A 16 4.54 -11.03 2.72
N TYR A 17 5.66 -11.53 2.21
CA TYR A 17 5.69 -12.83 1.51
C TYR A 17 5.32 -14.01 2.45
N GLN A 18 5.80 -14.00 3.68
CA GLN A 18 5.41 -15.01 4.68
C GLN A 18 3.91 -14.97 4.97
N ALA A 19 3.34 -13.78 5.13
CA ALA A 19 1.90 -13.60 5.33
C ALA A 19 1.09 -14.08 4.12
N SER A 20 1.52 -13.72 2.90
CA SER A 20 0.89 -14.20 1.66
C SER A 20 0.91 -15.72 1.56
N LYS A 21 2.05 -16.36 1.86
CA LYS A 21 2.16 -17.83 1.89
C LYS A 21 1.24 -18.48 2.93
N ALA A 22 0.97 -17.79 4.03
CA ALA A 22 0.02 -18.21 5.06
C ALA A 22 -1.46 -17.96 4.68
N GLY A 23 -1.74 -17.46 3.47
CA GLY A 23 -3.09 -17.22 2.96
C GLY A 23 -3.66 -15.84 3.29
N VAL A 24 -2.86 -14.93 3.85
CA VAL A 24 -3.30 -13.56 4.11
C VAL A 24 -3.38 -12.78 2.81
N LYS A 25 -4.55 -12.21 2.52
CA LYS A 25 -4.73 -11.28 1.39
C LYS A 25 -4.19 -9.91 1.75
N ILE A 26 -3.38 -9.33 0.87
CA ILE A 26 -2.68 -8.08 1.10
C ILE A 26 -2.87 -7.17 -0.11
N ASP A 27 -3.48 -6.01 0.12
CA ASP A 27 -3.63 -4.95 -0.87
C ASP A 27 -2.68 -3.80 -0.54
N ILE A 28 -1.90 -3.36 -1.51
CA ILE A 28 -0.88 -2.33 -1.34
C ILE A 28 -1.06 -1.25 -2.41
N VAL A 29 -1.17 0.00 -1.97
CA VAL A 29 -1.07 1.18 -2.85
C VAL A 29 0.25 1.89 -2.56
N ILE A 30 1.02 2.17 -3.60
CA ILE A 30 2.31 2.83 -3.50
C ILE A 30 2.44 3.99 -4.47
N ARG A 31 3.37 4.90 -4.20
CA ARG A 31 3.67 6.08 -5.05
C ARG A 31 5.07 6.05 -5.65
N GLY A 32 5.67 4.99 -5.92
CA GLY A 32 7.03 5.02 -6.44
C GLY A 32 7.70 3.64 -6.46
N ASN A 33 8.98 3.61 -6.19
CA ASN A 33 9.75 2.38 -6.25
C ASN A 33 9.32 1.38 -5.19
N CYS A 34 8.97 0.17 -5.63
CA CYS A 34 8.68 -0.96 -4.76
C CYS A 34 9.65 -2.10 -5.04
N SER A 35 10.22 -2.66 -3.99
CA SER A 35 11.09 -3.86 -4.10
C SER A 35 10.30 -5.17 -3.93
N LEU A 36 9.02 -5.06 -3.60
CA LEU A 36 8.12 -6.19 -3.53
C LEU A 36 7.61 -6.49 -4.94
N VAL A 37 7.53 -7.76 -5.28
CA VAL A 37 6.93 -8.25 -6.53
C VAL A 37 5.65 -9.00 -6.16
N SER A 38 4.51 -8.53 -6.65
CA SER A 38 3.21 -9.19 -6.42
C SER A 38 2.91 -10.24 -7.48
N GLY A 39 1.98 -11.16 -7.19
CA GLY A 39 1.46 -12.12 -8.15
C GLY A 39 2.40 -13.30 -8.49
N ILE A 40 3.47 -13.53 -7.74
CA ILE A 40 4.34 -14.69 -7.94
C ILE A 40 3.70 -15.91 -7.27
N ALA A 41 3.45 -16.96 -8.06
CA ALA A 41 2.86 -18.21 -7.58
C ALA A 41 3.64 -18.79 -6.39
N LYS A 42 2.91 -19.19 -5.34
CA LYS A 42 3.44 -19.75 -4.07
C LYS A 42 4.33 -18.80 -3.26
N LEU A 43 4.44 -17.54 -3.65
CA LEU A 43 5.21 -16.52 -2.93
C LEU A 43 4.36 -15.30 -2.60
N SER A 44 3.79 -14.65 -3.59
CA SER A 44 3.03 -13.41 -3.46
C SER A 44 1.72 -13.41 -4.25
N ASP A 45 1.13 -14.56 -4.48
CA ASP A 45 -0.15 -14.76 -5.16
C ASP A 45 -1.34 -14.16 -4.41
N ASN A 46 -1.21 -13.96 -3.10
CA ASN A 46 -2.18 -13.25 -2.28
C ASN A 46 -1.87 -11.76 -2.08
N ILE A 47 -0.88 -11.22 -2.79
CA ILE A 47 -0.53 -9.79 -2.74
C ILE A 47 -0.94 -9.13 -4.04
N ARG A 48 -1.71 -8.04 -3.94
CA ARG A 48 -1.95 -7.10 -5.03
C ARG A 48 -1.27 -5.79 -4.70
N CYS A 49 -0.50 -5.27 -5.65
CA CYS A 49 0.21 -4.00 -5.47
C CYS A 49 -0.05 -3.10 -6.66
N VAL A 50 -0.55 -1.90 -6.39
CA VAL A 50 -0.84 -0.86 -7.39
C VAL A 50 0.03 0.35 -7.12
N GLY A 51 0.77 0.78 -8.13
CA GLY A 51 1.55 2.00 -8.10
C GLY A 51 0.80 3.14 -8.76
N ILE A 52 0.63 4.27 -8.06
CA ILE A 52 -0.05 5.45 -8.58
C ILE A 52 0.94 6.60 -8.67
N ILE A 53 1.04 7.19 -9.87
CA ILE A 53 1.70 8.47 -10.10
C ILE A 53 0.72 9.34 -10.87
N ASP A 54 0.19 10.35 -10.22
CA ASP A 54 -0.84 11.23 -10.77
C ASP A 54 -0.53 12.71 -10.45
N ARG A 55 -1.50 13.57 -10.60
CA ARG A 55 -1.40 15.03 -10.45
C ARG A 55 -0.94 15.46 -9.06
N TYR A 56 -1.42 14.79 -8.02
CA TYR A 56 -1.08 15.09 -6.64
C TYR A 56 -0.17 14.02 -6.05
N LEU A 57 0.70 14.44 -5.12
CA LEU A 57 1.58 13.52 -4.43
C LEU A 57 0.78 12.63 -3.46
N GLU A 58 0.83 11.32 -3.68
CA GLU A 58 0.30 10.36 -2.73
C GLU A 58 1.22 10.30 -1.49
N HIS A 59 0.80 10.94 -0.40
CA HIS A 59 1.63 11.06 0.80
C HIS A 59 1.02 10.39 2.05
N SER A 60 -0.11 9.77 1.90
CA SER A 60 -0.79 9.06 2.98
C SER A 60 -0.04 7.79 3.37
N ARG A 61 0.14 7.54 4.67
CA ARG A 61 0.65 6.28 5.21
C ARG A 61 -0.42 5.68 6.07
N ILE A 62 -1.16 4.76 5.49
CA ILE A 62 -2.34 4.11 6.07
C ILE A 62 -2.04 2.63 6.22
N LEU A 63 -2.34 2.07 7.39
CA LEU A 63 -2.27 0.63 7.64
C LEU A 63 -3.62 0.15 8.16
N ILE A 64 -4.16 -0.88 7.51
CA ILE A 64 -5.43 -1.50 7.90
C ILE A 64 -5.20 -3.00 8.07
N PHE A 65 -5.50 -3.51 9.25
CA PHE A 65 -5.39 -4.93 9.59
C PHE A 65 -6.78 -5.50 9.82
N ALA A 66 -7.15 -6.59 9.16
CA ALA A 66 -8.43 -7.28 9.33
C ALA A 66 -8.65 -7.83 10.76
N ASN A 67 -7.56 -8.24 11.43
CA ASN A 67 -7.53 -8.61 12.84
C ASN A 67 -8.69 -9.52 13.29
N GLY A 68 -8.93 -10.60 12.53
CA GLY A 68 -9.96 -11.58 12.87
C GLY A 68 -11.39 -11.02 12.91
N GLY A 69 -11.71 -10.05 12.06
CA GLY A 69 -13.04 -9.43 11.98
C GLY A 69 -13.25 -8.21 12.88
N LYS A 70 -12.21 -7.77 13.60
CA LYS A 70 -12.19 -6.53 14.36
C LYS A 70 -11.10 -5.61 13.79
N PRO A 71 -11.35 -4.94 12.67
CA PRO A 71 -10.32 -4.24 11.92
C PRO A 71 -9.67 -3.14 12.75
N ARG A 72 -8.36 -2.96 12.56
CA ARG A 72 -7.57 -1.91 13.20
C ARG A 72 -6.97 -1.00 12.14
N TYR A 73 -7.13 0.29 12.32
CA TYR A 73 -6.70 1.33 11.41
C TYR A 73 -5.63 2.19 12.05
N PHE A 74 -4.62 2.53 11.27
CA PHE A 74 -3.52 3.39 11.70
C PHE A 74 -3.15 4.36 10.60
N ILE A 75 -2.75 5.56 11.00
CA ILE A 75 -2.07 6.54 10.16
C ILE A 75 -0.66 6.78 10.71
N GLY A 76 0.28 7.05 9.83
CA GLY A 76 1.66 7.22 10.25
C GLY A 76 2.48 8.19 9.43
N SER A 77 3.67 8.47 9.91
CA SER A 77 4.65 9.34 9.26
C SER A 77 5.72 8.57 8.47
N ALA A 78 5.92 7.30 8.78
CA ALA A 78 7.00 6.49 8.22
C ALA A 78 6.73 5.99 6.80
N ASP A 79 7.63 6.25 5.87
CA ASP A 79 7.80 5.39 4.71
C ASP A 79 8.49 4.08 5.15
N TRP A 80 8.21 2.96 4.51
CA TRP A 80 8.92 1.71 4.79
C TRP A 80 10.30 1.70 4.14
N MET A 81 11.04 2.77 4.40
CA MET A 81 12.41 2.96 3.95
C MET A 81 13.37 2.89 5.13
N PRO A 82 14.60 2.41 4.93
CA PRO A 82 15.58 2.27 6.01
C PRO A 82 15.81 3.57 6.79
N ARG A 83 15.91 4.69 6.10
CA ARG A 83 16.10 6.01 6.73
C ARG A 83 14.98 6.36 7.73
N ASN A 84 13.75 5.93 7.46
CA ASN A 84 12.60 6.18 8.33
C ASN A 84 12.59 5.20 9.52
N LEU A 85 12.84 3.91 9.24
CA LEU A 85 12.72 2.86 10.24
C LEU A 85 13.92 2.76 11.21
N ILE A 86 15.07 3.35 10.86
CA ILE A 86 16.31 3.25 11.64
C ILE A 86 16.76 4.59 12.22
N ASN A 87 16.71 5.66 11.41
CA ASN A 87 17.37 6.93 11.70
C ASN A 87 16.41 8.07 12.09
N ARG A 88 15.09 7.81 12.08
CA ARG A 88 14.09 8.82 12.40
C ARG A 88 13.21 8.38 13.55
N ILE A 89 12.67 9.36 14.25
CA ILE A 89 11.54 9.16 15.17
C ILE A 89 10.29 9.28 14.33
N GLU A 90 9.52 8.21 14.26
CA GLU A 90 8.29 8.11 13.48
C GLU A 90 7.10 7.80 14.39
N VAL A 91 5.93 8.22 13.98
CA VAL A 91 4.69 8.04 14.75
C VAL A 91 3.73 7.17 13.95
N LEU A 92 3.08 6.25 14.63
CA LEU A 92 1.97 5.46 14.13
C LEU A 92 0.80 5.60 15.11
N THR A 93 -0.27 6.24 14.68
CA THR A 93 -1.43 6.57 15.52
C THR A 93 -2.61 5.69 15.15
N PRO A 94 -3.26 5.01 16.12
CA PRO A 94 -4.50 4.29 15.86
C PRO A 94 -5.65 5.26 15.60
N VAL A 95 -6.57 4.87 14.72
CA VAL A 95 -7.79 5.59 14.38
C VAL A 95 -8.98 4.79 14.88
N TYR A 96 -9.76 5.36 15.81
CA TYR A 96 -10.90 4.69 16.45
C TYR A 96 -12.25 5.18 15.92
N ASP A 97 -12.31 6.38 15.40
CA ASP A 97 -13.52 6.97 14.82
C ASP A 97 -13.92 6.22 13.55
N GLU A 98 -15.18 5.76 13.50
CA GLU A 98 -15.70 4.90 12.41
C GLU A 98 -15.81 5.65 11.08
N ASP A 99 -16.15 6.94 11.09
CA ASP A 99 -16.24 7.75 9.90
C ASP A 99 -14.85 7.97 9.29
N MET A 100 -13.85 8.25 10.14
CA MET A 100 -12.45 8.33 9.71
C MET A 100 -11.93 6.99 9.18
N GLN A 101 -12.29 5.87 9.81
CA GLN A 101 -11.92 4.54 9.32
C GLN A 101 -12.51 4.27 7.94
N ALA A 102 -13.76 4.65 7.70
CA ALA A 102 -14.42 4.53 6.40
C ALA A 102 -13.70 5.35 5.33
N ASP A 103 -13.25 6.55 5.65
CA ASP A 103 -12.49 7.41 4.75
C ASP A 103 -11.10 6.84 4.41
N LEU A 104 -10.41 6.28 5.40
CA LEU A 104 -9.13 5.61 5.17
C LEU A 104 -9.30 4.38 4.26
N LEU A 105 -10.33 3.58 4.49
CA LEU A 105 -10.64 2.42 3.66
C LEU A 105 -11.01 2.83 2.24
N ARG A 106 -11.80 3.92 2.08
CA ARG A 106 -12.16 4.50 0.78
C ARG A 106 -10.90 4.91 0.02
N THR A 107 -9.97 5.59 0.66
CA THR A 107 -8.71 6.03 0.07
C THR A 107 -7.92 4.85 -0.51
N ILE A 108 -7.73 3.77 0.25
CA ILE A 108 -7.05 2.56 -0.24
C ILE A 108 -7.85 1.89 -1.35
N SER A 109 -9.17 1.75 -1.19
CA SER A 109 -10.03 1.08 -2.17
C SER A 109 -10.05 1.81 -3.51
N TYR A 110 -10.06 3.13 -3.50
CA TYR A 110 -10.02 3.94 -4.72
C TYR A 110 -8.65 3.81 -5.40
N GLY A 111 -7.55 3.84 -4.65
CA GLY A 111 -6.23 3.59 -5.19
C GLY A 111 -6.10 2.21 -5.85
N MET A 112 -6.64 1.16 -5.22
CA MET A 112 -6.62 -0.20 -5.79
C MET A 112 -7.46 -0.36 -7.06
N ARG A 113 -8.38 0.55 -7.34
CA ARG A 113 -9.28 0.55 -8.50
C ARG A 113 -8.90 1.57 -9.57
N ASP A 114 -7.81 2.31 -9.40
CA ASP A 114 -7.39 3.33 -10.35
C ASP A 114 -6.96 2.69 -11.67
N THR A 115 -7.81 2.80 -12.69
CA THR A 115 -7.55 2.28 -14.05
C THR A 115 -6.86 3.28 -14.95
N MET A 116 -6.84 4.57 -14.56
CA MET A 116 -6.29 5.65 -15.39
C MET A 116 -4.79 5.86 -15.14
N ASN A 117 -4.35 5.78 -13.89
CA ASN A 117 -2.96 6.01 -13.47
C ASN A 117 -2.39 4.86 -12.63
N GLY A 118 -3.24 3.93 -12.19
CA GLY A 118 -2.83 2.75 -11.43
C GLY A 118 -2.11 1.72 -12.29
N ARG A 119 -0.89 1.37 -11.92
CA ARG A 119 -0.08 0.34 -12.58
C ARG A 119 0.13 -0.85 -11.69
N VAL A 120 -0.04 -2.03 -12.24
CA VAL A 120 0.22 -3.27 -11.52
C VAL A 120 1.72 -3.43 -11.26
N VAL A 121 2.10 -3.65 -10.01
CA VAL A 121 3.50 -3.83 -9.61
C VAL A 121 3.78 -5.32 -9.49
N ASP A 122 4.03 -5.97 -10.61
CA ASP A 122 4.21 -7.43 -10.75
C ASP A 122 5.64 -7.86 -11.11
N GLY A 123 6.58 -6.93 -11.08
CA GLY A 123 7.98 -7.17 -11.51
C GLY A 123 8.21 -7.20 -13.01
N LYS A 124 7.18 -7.04 -13.84
CA LYS A 124 7.29 -7.00 -15.30
C LYS A 124 7.50 -5.57 -15.85
N GLY A 125 7.89 -4.65 -14.98
CA GLY A 125 8.22 -3.28 -15.34
C GLY A 125 7.06 -2.28 -15.21
N GLY A 126 5.96 -2.64 -14.54
CA GLY A 126 4.84 -1.74 -14.26
C GLY A 126 4.18 -1.18 -15.53
N LYS A 127 4.14 -1.95 -16.61
CA LYS A 127 3.56 -1.53 -17.89
C LYS A 127 2.06 -1.76 -17.97
N GLU A 128 1.54 -2.67 -17.13
CA GLU A 128 0.13 -3.02 -17.11
C GLU A 128 -0.63 -2.06 -16.21
N PHE A 129 -1.72 -1.49 -16.74
CA PHE A 129 -2.68 -0.73 -15.96
C PHE A 129 -3.63 -1.67 -15.22
N VAL A 130 -4.24 -1.17 -14.14
CA VAL A 130 -5.35 -1.87 -13.50
C VAL A 130 -6.50 -1.96 -14.48
N GLU A 131 -7.06 -3.14 -14.65
CA GLU A 131 -8.20 -3.36 -15.56
C GLU A 131 -9.53 -2.96 -14.91
N GLY A 132 -10.45 -2.43 -15.70
CA GLY A 132 -11.81 -2.06 -15.29
C GLY A 132 -12.35 -0.86 -16.04
N GLU A 133 -13.55 -0.40 -15.63
CA GLU A 133 -14.13 0.82 -16.12
C GLU A 133 -13.26 2.03 -15.77
N PRO A 134 -13.27 3.11 -16.59
CA PRO A 134 -12.46 4.30 -16.34
C PRO A 134 -12.69 4.87 -14.93
N PHE A 135 -11.66 4.85 -14.11
CA PHE A 135 -11.71 5.31 -12.73
C PHE A 135 -10.37 5.97 -12.35
N ARG A 136 -10.40 7.25 -11.98
CA ARG A 136 -9.22 8.01 -11.53
C ARG A 136 -9.36 8.32 -10.06
N SER A 137 -8.60 7.66 -9.23
CA SER A 137 -8.73 7.69 -7.77
C SER A 137 -8.70 9.08 -7.17
N GLN A 138 -7.79 9.96 -7.62
CA GLN A 138 -7.68 11.33 -7.12
C GLN A 138 -8.88 12.21 -7.45
N GLU A 139 -9.47 12.03 -8.62
CA GLU A 139 -10.67 12.76 -9.01
C GLU A 139 -11.91 12.26 -8.25
N GLU A 140 -12.03 10.96 -8.07
CA GLU A 140 -13.16 10.38 -7.35
C GLU A 140 -13.08 10.67 -5.84
N LEU A 141 -11.88 10.70 -5.25
CA LEU A 141 -11.69 11.18 -3.87
C LEU A 141 -12.08 12.65 -3.75
N TYR A 142 -11.64 13.50 -4.67
CA TYR A 142 -12.03 14.92 -4.65
C TYR A 142 -13.55 15.11 -4.71
N LYS A 143 -14.25 14.33 -5.55
CA LYS A 143 -15.72 14.37 -5.64
C LYS A 143 -16.40 13.90 -4.36
N ALA A 144 -15.83 12.90 -3.69
CA ALA A 144 -16.37 12.35 -2.45
C ALA A 144 -16.27 13.30 -1.25
N TYR A 145 -15.35 14.28 -1.29
CA TYR A 145 -15.13 15.25 -0.20
C TYR A 145 -15.61 16.68 -0.55
N LYS A 146 -16.27 16.89 -1.69
CA LYS A 146 -16.83 18.16 -2.13
C LYS A 146 -18.29 18.29 -1.72
#